data_ba0d2ddcd6db434c0e0bedccb1985651
#
_entry.id   ba0d2ddcd6db434c0e0bedccb1985651
#
_cell.length_a   1.000
_cell.length_b   1.000
_cell.length_c   1.000
_cell.angle_alpha   90.00
_cell.angle_beta   90.00
_cell.angle_gamma   90.00
#
_symmetry.space_group_name_H-M   'P 1'
#
loop_
_entity.id
_entity.type
_entity.pdbx_description
1 polymer ?
#
loop_
_entity_poly.entity_id
_entity_poly.type
_entity_poly.pdbx_seq_one_letter_code
_entity_poly.pdbx_strand_id
1 'polypeptide(L)'
;MTSRERARKILNFEEADRPAIDLGATRMTGMSAWTYNSLKRALGIEGGVTRGFDLFQMITEVEDSVLDALDCDFAMVPDPQMSYGLTRHDWK
;
A
#
# COMPACT_ATOMS: atom_id res chain seq x y z
N MET A 1 17.52 -11.07 -5.16
CA MET A 1 16.93 -10.13 -6.15
C MET A 1 16.24 -9.00 -5.40
N THR A 2 16.45 -7.75 -5.83
CA THR A 2 15.81 -6.61 -5.22
C THR A 2 14.37 -6.46 -5.73
N SER A 3 13.53 -5.71 -5.01
CA SER A 3 12.16 -5.41 -5.47
C SER A 3 12.16 -4.71 -6.83
N ARG A 4 13.11 -3.79 -7.06
CA ARG A 4 13.23 -3.11 -8.36
C ARG A 4 13.55 -4.08 -9.49
N GLU A 5 14.49 -4.98 -9.27
CA GLU A 5 14.86 -6.02 -10.26
C GLU A 5 13.68 -6.93 -10.55
N ARG A 6 12.98 -7.36 -9.51
CA ARG A 6 11.80 -8.24 -9.62
C ARG A 6 10.69 -7.55 -10.41
N ALA A 7 10.37 -6.31 -10.07
CA ALA A 7 9.35 -5.54 -10.77
C ALA A 7 9.70 -5.34 -12.24
N ARG A 8 10.96 -4.99 -12.53
CA ARG A 8 11.42 -4.79 -13.90
C ARG A 8 11.30 -6.05 -14.74
N LYS A 9 11.70 -7.19 -14.18
CA LYS A 9 11.60 -8.48 -14.87
C LYS A 9 10.15 -8.84 -15.18
N ILE A 10 9.27 -8.70 -14.19
CA ILE A 10 7.86 -9.06 -14.35
C ILE A 10 7.17 -8.15 -15.38
N LEU A 11 7.46 -6.85 -15.38
CA LEU A 11 6.91 -5.90 -16.34
C LEU A 11 7.40 -6.16 -17.77
N ASN A 12 8.57 -6.81 -17.92
CA ASN A 12 9.14 -7.20 -19.21
C ASN A 12 8.83 -8.64 -19.58
N PHE A 13 7.89 -9.28 -18.88
CA PHE A 13 7.47 -10.66 -19.09
C PHE A 13 8.63 -11.66 -18.95
N GLU A 14 9.57 -11.36 -18.07
CA GLU A 14 10.70 -12.25 -17.74
C GLU A 14 10.42 -12.97 -16.43
N GLU A 15 11.02 -14.13 -16.26
CA GLU A 15 10.90 -14.89 -15.02
C GLU A 15 11.66 -14.22 -13.89
N ALA A 16 11.02 -14.12 -12.72
CA ALA A 16 11.63 -13.63 -11.50
C ALA A 16 11.69 -14.75 -10.46
N ASP A 17 12.35 -14.46 -9.32
CA ASP A 17 12.49 -15.44 -8.23
C ASP A 17 11.16 -15.78 -7.54
N ARG A 18 10.20 -14.86 -7.56
CA ARG A 18 8.83 -15.04 -7.08
C ARG A 18 7.93 -13.99 -7.73
N PRO A 19 6.59 -14.13 -7.63
CA PRO A 19 5.69 -13.05 -8.05
C PRO A 19 5.95 -11.78 -7.25
N ALA A 20 5.72 -10.63 -7.88
CA ALA A 20 5.77 -9.34 -7.19
C ALA A 20 4.51 -9.16 -6.34
N ILE A 21 4.68 -8.55 -5.17
CA ILE A 21 3.58 -8.28 -4.25
C ILE A 21 3.27 -6.80 -4.28
N ASP A 22 2.03 -6.46 -4.56
CA ASP A 22 1.52 -5.10 -4.60
C ASP A 22 0.36 -4.97 -3.62
N LEU A 23 0.57 -4.20 -2.56
CA LEU A 23 -0.48 -3.84 -1.61
C LEU A 23 -0.49 -2.32 -1.49
N GLY A 24 -1.51 -1.70 -2.04
CA GLY A 24 -1.74 -0.28 -1.85
C GLY A 24 -0.97 0.66 -2.76
N ALA A 25 -0.29 0.17 -3.80
CA ALA A 25 0.37 1.07 -4.76
C ALA A 25 -0.65 1.83 -5.61
N THR A 26 -1.84 1.26 -5.78
CA THR A 26 -2.95 1.90 -6.50
C THR A 26 -4.26 1.68 -5.73
N ARG A 27 -5.34 2.33 -6.17
CA ARG A 27 -6.68 2.08 -5.62
C ARG A 27 -7.15 0.65 -5.81
N MET A 28 -6.72 0.00 -6.88
CA MET A 28 -7.12 -1.37 -7.19
C MET A 28 -6.49 -2.41 -6.29
N THR A 29 -5.35 -2.09 -5.71
CA THR A 29 -4.59 -3.00 -4.85
C THR A 29 -4.65 -2.58 -3.39
N GLY A 30 -5.50 -1.63 -3.07
CA GLY A 30 -5.61 -1.06 -1.74
C GLY A 30 -6.51 -1.84 -0.80
N MET A 31 -6.59 -1.35 0.42
CA MET A 31 -7.34 -1.97 1.51
C MET A 31 -8.14 -0.89 2.23
N SER A 32 -9.35 -1.23 2.69
CA SER A 32 -10.16 -0.30 3.47
C SER A 32 -9.49 0.02 4.82
N ALA A 33 -9.78 1.20 5.36
CA ALA A 33 -9.18 1.64 6.62
C ALA A 33 -9.46 0.67 7.77
N TRP A 34 -10.66 0.11 7.84
CA TRP A 34 -11.03 -0.86 8.89
C TRP A 34 -10.22 -2.13 8.79
N THR A 35 -10.11 -2.70 7.59
CA THR A 35 -9.33 -3.92 7.35
C THR A 35 -7.84 -3.66 7.58
N TYR A 36 -7.36 -2.49 7.20
CA TYR A 36 -5.97 -2.10 7.39
C TYR A 36 -5.58 -2.07 8.88
N ASN A 37 -6.43 -1.50 9.71
CA ASN A 37 -6.20 -1.48 11.16
C ASN A 37 -6.16 -2.90 11.75
N SER A 38 -7.01 -3.79 11.25
CA SER A 38 -7.00 -5.21 11.66
C SER A 38 -5.73 -5.91 11.21
N LEU A 39 -5.25 -5.62 9.99
CA LEU A 39 -4.01 -6.16 9.48
C LEU A 39 -2.81 -5.72 10.32
N LYS A 40 -2.74 -4.44 10.68
CA LYS A 40 -1.66 -3.92 11.51
C LYS A 40 -1.63 -4.63 12.87
N ARG A 41 -2.79 -4.86 13.48
CA ARG A 41 -2.85 -5.62 14.74
C ARG A 41 -2.38 -7.05 14.57
N ALA A 42 -2.77 -7.71 13.48
CA ALA A 42 -2.34 -9.07 13.19
C ALA A 42 -0.83 -9.18 12.98
N LEU A 43 -0.21 -8.15 12.39
CA LEU A 43 1.23 -8.08 12.17
C LEU A 43 2.02 -7.61 13.39
N GLY A 44 1.33 -7.20 14.46
CA GLY A 44 1.97 -6.69 15.66
C GLY A 44 2.58 -5.30 15.48
N ILE A 45 2.12 -4.54 14.51
CA ILE A 45 2.61 -3.19 14.25
C ILE A 45 1.81 -2.20 15.12
N GLU A 46 2.53 -1.52 16.01
CA GLU A 46 1.96 -0.47 16.85
C GLU A 46 2.43 0.89 16.34
N GLY A 47 1.60 1.91 16.55
CA GLY A 47 1.93 3.27 16.13
C GLY A 47 1.61 3.54 14.66
N GLY A 48 2.09 4.68 14.18
CA GLY A 48 1.71 5.17 12.86
C GLY A 48 0.28 5.67 12.82
N VAL A 49 -0.20 6.01 11.63
CA VAL A 49 -1.55 6.51 11.42
C VAL A 49 -2.19 5.80 10.24
N THR A 50 -3.52 5.68 10.27
CA THR A 50 -4.29 5.20 9.13
C THR A 50 -4.78 6.42 8.37
N ARG A 51 -4.27 6.59 7.15
CA ARG A 51 -4.54 7.79 6.34
C ARG A 51 -5.27 7.38 5.06
N GLY A 52 -6.52 7.80 4.93
CA GLY A 52 -7.33 7.52 3.76
C GLY A 52 -6.92 8.38 2.57
N PHE A 53 -6.99 7.81 1.37
CA PHE A 53 -6.74 8.56 0.13
C PHE A 53 -7.87 8.42 -0.89
N ASP A 54 -8.83 7.52 -0.67
CA ASP A 54 -9.99 7.35 -1.54
C ASP A 54 -11.26 7.34 -0.69
N LEU A 55 -12.10 8.38 -0.85
CA LEU A 55 -13.31 8.53 -0.08
C LEU A 55 -14.42 7.54 -0.49
N PHE A 56 -14.46 7.12 -1.74
CA PHE A 56 -15.51 6.22 -2.22
C PHE A 56 -15.42 4.85 -1.59
N GLN A 57 -14.21 4.32 -1.48
CA GLN A 57 -13.97 2.97 -0.99
C GLN A 57 -13.30 2.97 0.40
N MET A 58 -13.02 4.15 0.94
CA MET A 58 -12.30 4.31 2.21
C MET A 58 -10.95 3.58 2.22
N ILE A 59 -10.24 3.67 1.10
CA ILE A 59 -8.94 3.03 0.95
C ILE A 59 -7.87 3.85 1.65
N THR A 60 -7.04 3.19 2.41
CA THR A 60 -5.95 3.80 3.17
C THR A 60 -4.62 3.72 2.43
N GLU A 61 -3.72 4.66 2.75
CA GLU A 61 -2.31 4.54 2.39
C GLU A 61 -1.67 3.42 3.19
N VAL A 62 -0.78 2.65 2.56
CA VAL A 62 -0.05 1.58 3.24
C VAL A 62 1.28 2.12 3.70
N GLU A 63 1.52 2.08 5.01
CA GLU A 63 2.74 2.60 5.62
C GLU A 63 3.94 1.70 5.29
N ASP A 64 5.14 2.28 5.31
CA ASP A 64 6.37 1.54 5.03
C ASP A 64 6.55 0.35 5.97
N SER A 65 6.17 0.48 7.23
CA SER A 65 6.24 -0.63 8.19
C SER A 65 5.44 -1.84 7.76
N VAL A 66 4.27 -1.62 7.14
CA VAL A 66 3.42 -2.72 6.62
C VAL A 66 4.01 -3.28 5.33
N LEU A 67 4.49 -2.41 4.44
CA LEU A 67 5.14 -2.86 3.20
C LEU A 67 6.36 -3.72 3.49
N ASP A 68 7.15 -3.33 4.48
CA ASP A 68 8.34 -4.09 4.88
C ASP A 68 7.95 -5.42 5.53
N ALA A 69 6.95 -5.44 6.40
CA ALA A 69 6.50 -6.66 7.08
C ALA A 69 5.98 -7.71 6.10
N LEU A 70 5.37 -7.29 4.99
CA LEU A 70 4.83 -8.18 3.97
C LEU A 70 5.77 -8.34 2.77
N ASP A 71 6.94 -7.71 2.81
CA ASP A 71 7.94 -7.77 1.74
C ASP A 71 7.36 -7.37 0.37
N CYS A 72 6.63 -6.26 0.34
CA CYS A 72 5.99 -5.75 -0.86
C CYS A 72 7.01 -5.15 -1.82
N ASP A 73 6.73 -5.22 -3.11
CA ASP A 73 7.65 -4.80 -4.17
C ASP A 73 7.29 -3.43 -4.77
N PHE A 74 6.13 -2.90 -4.48
CA PHE A 74 5.65 -1.63 -5.02
C PHE A 74 5.22 -0.69 -3.90
N ALA A 75 5.37 0.60 -4.15
CA ALA A 75 4.90 1.65 -3.26
C ALA A 75 4.15 2.70 -4.06
N MET A 76 3.18 3.35 -3.41
CA MET A 76 2.38 4.39 -4.05
C MET A 76 3.19 5.68 -4.14
N VAL A 77 3.06 6.37 -5.29
CA VAL A 77 3.47 7.76 -5.41
C VAL A 77 2.24 8.61 -5.06
N PRO A 78 2.22 9.26 -3.89
CA PRO A 78 0.99 9.88 -3.41
C PRO A 78 0.61 11.12 -4.21
N ASP A 79 -0.70 11.26 -4.44
CA ASP A 79 -1.30 12.49 -4.89
C ASP A 79 -1.52 13.37 -3.65
N PRO A 80 -1.19 14.67 -3.70
CA PRO A 80 -1.39 15.54 -2.54
C PRO A 80 -2.86 15.80 -2.20
N GLN A 81 -3.79 15.51 -3.10
CA GLN A 81 -5.22 15.71 -2.90
C GLN A 81 -6.00 14.42 -3.02
N MET A 82 -7.05 14.30 -2.20
CA MET A 82 -8.04 13.22 -2.30
C MET A 82 -9.04 13.52 -3.42
N SER A 83 -9.95 12.56 -3.68
CA SER A 83 -11.09 12.76 -4.56
C SER A 83 -11.84 14.04 -4.20
N TYR A 84 -12.36 14.75 -5.18
CA TYR A 84 -13.04 16.04 -5.04
C TYR A 84 -12.14 17.18 -4.55
N GLY A 85 -10.82 17.04 -4.65
CA GLY A 85 -9.88 18.10 -4.25
C GLY A 85 -9.73 18.28 -2.74
N LEU A 86 -10.19 17.32 -1.96
CA LEU A 86 -10.05 17.36 -0.50
C LEU A 86 -8.63 16.98 -0.10
N THR A 87 -8.16 17.54 1.01
CA THR A 87 -6.88 17.15 1.59
C THR A 87 -7.01 15.81 2.32
N ARG A 88 -5.90 15.11 2.47
CA ARG A 88 -5.88 13.85 3.21
C ARG A 88 -6.09 14.08 4.69
N HIS A 89 -6.74 13.12 5.33
CA HIS A 89 -6.96 13.10 6.76
C HIS A 89 -6.37 11.86 7.38
N ASP A 90 -5.91 12.00 8.62
CA ASP A 90 -5.50 10.85 9.43
C ASP A 90 -6.75 10.22 10.06
N TRP A 91 -6.88 8.91 9.93
CA TRP A 91 -7.99 8.13 10.48
C TRP A 91 -7.49 7.28 11.65
N LYS A 92 -8.14 7.38 12.74
CA LYS A 92 -7.76 6.64 13.95
C LYS A 92 -8.59 5.38 14.14
#